data_37bcff1693125669c7e0e43867961b54
#
_entry.id   37bcff1693125669c7e0e43867961b54
#
_cell.length_a   1.000
_cell.length_b   1.000
_cell.length_c   1.000
_cell.angle_alpha   90.00
_cell.angle_beta   90.00
_cell.angle_gamma   90.00
#
_symmetry.space_group_name_H-M   'P 1'
#
loop_
_entity.id
_entity.type
_entity.pdbx_description
1 polymer ?
#
loop_
_entity_poly.entity_id
_entity_poly.type
_entity_poly.pdbx_seq_one_letter_code
_entity_poly.pdbx_strand_id
1 'polypeptide(L)'
;MVKRMRWVEREFEFNLPVGVFPCVVERLRGTPARLEELTRGLSPEELTAKPGGLWSIQEQAGHLLDLDELHEGRLEDYARGLEVLRAADMRNRKTEEAGHNAARLGEILAAFRDARLRFVRRLEALTAEEVSASALHPRLQKRMRVLDMAYFTAEHDDHHLAAVSELRRRPE
;
A
#
# COMPACT_ATOMS: atom_id res chain seq x y z
N MET A 1 3.22 21.82 -12.46
CA MET A 1 3.38 20.68 -11.55
C MET A 1 3.40 19.38 -12.36
N VAL A 2 4.29 18.41 -12.05
CA VAL A 2 4.32 17.11 -12.75
C VAL A 2 3.05 16.33 -12.38
N LYS A 3 2.35 15.83 -13.40
CA LYS A 3 1.13 15.01 -13.19
C LYS A 3 1.52 13.62 -12.74
N ARG A 4 0.87 13.10 -11.67
CA ARG A 4 1.07 11.75 -11.19
C ARG A 4 0.56 10.73 -12.22
N MET A 5 1.39 9.76 -12.58
CA MET A 5 1.02 8.63 -13.44
C MET A 5 -0.01 7.75 -12.73
N ARG A 6 -0.97 7.20 -13.46
CA ARG A 6 -1.92 6.25 -12.89
C ARG A 6 -1.19 4.97 -12.48
N TRP A 7 -1.60 4.39 -11.33
CA TRP A 7 -0.97 3.18 -10.81
C TRP A 7 -0.94 2.02 -11.82
N VAL A 8 -2.03 1.82 -12.53
CA VAL A 8 -2.18 0.72 -13.49
C VAL A 8 -1.34 0.89 -14.77
N GLU A 9 -0.86 2.09 -15.02
CA GLU A 9 -0.01 2.44 -16.17
C GLU A 9 1.49 2.32 -15.83
N ARG A 10 1.82 2.13 -14.55
CA ARG A 10 3.22 2.01 -14.13
C ARG A 10 3.78 0.64 -14.49
N GLU A 11 4.97 0.65 -15.06
CA GLU A 11 5.77 -0.55 -15.33
C GLU A 11 6.80 -0.75 -14.23
N PHE A 12 7.10 -2.01 -13.93
CA PHE A 12 8.06 -2.39 -12.89
C PHE A 12 9.06 -3.40 -13.43
N GLU A 13 10.33 -3.15 -13.14
CA GLU A 13 11.41 -4.11 -13.32
C GLU A 13 11.86 -4.62 -11.95
N PHE A 14 11.84 -5.93 -11.76
CA PHE A 14 12.17 -6.59 -10.51
C PHE A 14 13.60 -7.12 -10.54
N ASN A 15 14.56 -6.20 -10.54
CA ASN A 15 15.99 -6.48 -10.64
C ASN A 15 16.81 -5.96 -9.45
N LEU A 16 16.16 -5.59 -8.35
CA LEU A 16 16.82 -5.05 -7.17
C LEU A 16 17.72 -6.11 -6.52
N PRO A 17 18.93 -5.74 -6.08
CA PRO A 17 19.78 -6.65 -5.28
C PRO A 17 19.11 -6.94 -3.93
N VAL A 18 19.25 -8.17 -3.43
CA VAL A 18 18.61 -8.61 -2.17
C VAL A 18 19.03 -7.72 -0.99
N GLY A 19 20.23 -7.17 -0.99
CA GLY A 19 20.72 -6.28 0.05
C GLY A 19 19.97 -4.97 0.24
N VAL A 20 19.05 -4.59 -0.68
CA VAL A 20 18.17 -3.42 -0.47
C VAL A 20 16.90 -3.75 0.34
N PHE A 21 16.64 -5.03 0.60
CA PHE A 21 15.44 -5.46 1.31
C PHE A 21 15.21 -4.74 2.66
N PRO A 22 16.21 -4.58 3.55
CA PRO A 22 16.04 -3.85 4.79
C PRO A 22 15.57 -2.41 4.58
N CYS A 23 16.08 -1.72 3.54
CA CYS A 23 15.65 -0.36 3.22
C CYS A 23 14.19 -0.31 2.73
N VAL A 24 13.76 -1.30 1.96
CA VAL A 24 12.36 -1.43 1.52
C VAL A 24 11.44 -1.67 2.73
N VAL A 25 11.86 -2.52 3.67
CA VAL A 25 11.12 -2.78 4.92
C VAL A 25 10.97 -1.50 5.75
N GLU A 26 12.03 -0.70 5.89
CA GLU A 26 11.96 0.60 6.59
C GLU A 26 11.04 1.60 5.88
N ARG A 27 11.02 1.61 4.57
CA ARG A 27 10.09 2.43 3.79
C ARG A 27 8.63 2.08 4.09
N LEU A 28 8.30 0.78 4.16
CA LEU A 28 6.99 0.27 4.56
C LEU A 28 6.64 0.62 6.00
N ARG A 29 7.60 0.46 6.93
CA ARG A 29 7.46 0.83 8.34
C ARG A 29 7.09 2.31 8.51
N GLY A 30 7.66 3.16 7.68
CA GLY A 30 7.44 4.60 7.73
C GLY A 30 6.10 5.07 7.13
N THR A 31 5.38 4.24 6.37
CA THR A 31 4.15 4.65 5.69
C THR A 31 3.07 5.17 6.65
N PRO A 32 2.72 4.51 7.77
CA PRO A 32 1.72 5.03 8.68
C PRO A 32 2.08 6.40 9.26
N ALA A 33 3.32 6.60 9.67
CA ALA A 33 3.78 7.88 10.21
C ALA A 33 3.70 9.03 9.18
N ARG A 34 4.06 8.73 7.92
CA ARG A 34 3.94 9.70 6.81
C ARG A 34 2.48 10.05 6.51
N LEU A 35 1.58 9.06 6.57
CA LEU A 35 0.15 9.28 6.38
C LEU A 35 -0.45 10.12 7.51
N GLU A 36 -0.10 9.83 8.77
CA GLU A 36 -0.51 10.63 9.93
C GLU A 36 -0.03 12.08 9.83
N GLU A 37 1.21 12.30 9.38
CA GLU A 37 1.75 13.64 9.17
C GLU A 37 0.99 14.38 8.06
N LEU A 38 0.69 13.70 6.95
CA LEU A 38 -0.05 14.27 5.83
C LEU A 38 -1.50 14.61 6.17
N THR A 39 -2.10 13.94 7.14
CA THR A 39 -3.50 14.17 7.53
C THR A 39 -3.64 15.07 8.75
N ARG A 40 -2.53 15.45 9.39
CA ARG A 40 -2.54 16.26 10.60
C ARG A 40 -3.13 17.64 10.35
N GLY A 41 -4.09 18.02 11.22
CA GLY A 41 -4.71 19.34 11.25
C GLY A 41 -5.74 19.58 10.15
N LEU A 42 -6.07 18.58 9.34
CA LEU A 42 -7.16 18.70 8.37
C LEU A 42 -8.51 18.59 9.05
N SER A 43 -9.46 19.38 8.57
CA SER A 43 -10.85 19.34 9.03
C SER A 43 -11.58 18.08 8.49
N PRO A 44 -12.70 17.66 9.09
CA PRO A 44 -13.52 16.57 8.55
C PRO A 44 -13.94 16.79 7.09
N GLU A 45 -14.23 18.03 6.73
CA GLU A 45 -14.63 18.43 5.37
C GLU A 45 -13.46 18.19 4.38
N GLU A 46 -12.25 18.63 4.73
CA GLU A 46 -11.05 18.41 3.92
C GLU A 46 -10.73 16.91 3.77
N LEU A 47 -10.90 16.14 4.85
CA LEU A 47 -10.63 14.71 4.86
C LEU A 47 -11.58 13.91 3.97
N THR A 48 -12.84 14.33 3.87
CA THR A 48 -13.90 13.59 3.16
C THR A 48 -14.28 14.16 1.81
N ALA A 49 -13.71 15.32 1.41
CA ALA A 49 -13.95 15.95 0.12
C ALA A 49 -13.55 15.02 -1.04
N LYS A 50 -14.42 14.92 -2.06
CA LYS A 50 -14.24 14.08 -3.26
C LYS A 50 -14.16 14.94 -4.52
N PRO A 51 -13.09 15.70 -4.75
CA PRO A 51 -12.98 16.59 -5.88
C PRO A 51 -12.95 15.81 -7.20
N GLY A 52 -13.90 16.13 -8.09
CA GLY A 52 -14.02 15.46 -9.38
C GLY A 52 -14.36 13.95 -9.29
N GLY A 53 -14.99 13.52 -8.20
CA GLY A 53 -15.37 12.11 -7.98
C GLY A 53 -14.19 11.18 -7.64
N LEU A 54 -12.99 11.74 -7.38
CA LEU A 54 -11.85 10.98 -6.90
C LEU A 54 -12.05 10.56 -5.44
N TRP A 55 -11.32 9.55 -5.00
CA TRP A 55 -11.27 9.19 -3.57
C TRP A 55 -10.81 10.38 -2.72
N SER A 56 -11.47 10.54 -1.59
CA SER A 56 -11.08 11.50 -0.56
C SER A 56 -9.76 11.10 0.11
N ILE A 57 -9.18 12.00 0.90
CA ILE A 57 -8.00 11.71 1.72
C ILE A 57 -8.27 10.53 2.66
N GLN A 58 -9.46 10.48 3.28
CA GLN A 58 -9.83 9.42 4.20
C GLN A 58 -10.06 8.08 3.49
N GLU A 59 -10.61 8.07 2.27
CA GLU A 59 -10.71 6.88 1.44
C GLU A 59 -9.33 6.37 0.97
N GLN A 60 -8.37 7.27 0.68
CA GLN A 60 -6.98 6.87 0.40
C GLN A 60 -6.34 6.17 1.60
N ALA A 61 -6.55 6.70 2.81
CA ALA A 61 -6.05 6.09 4.05
C ALA A 61 -6.69 4.72 4.31
N GLY A 62 -8.00 4.62 4.13
CA GLY A 62 -8.76 3.37 4.28
C GLY A 62 -8.33 2.31 3.27
N HIS A 63 -8.05 2.70 2.03
CA HIS A 63 -7.56 1.79 1.00
C HIS A 63 -6.21 1.16 1.37
N LEU A 64 -5.29 1.91 1.94
CA LEU A 64 -4.02 1.35 2.41
C LEU A 64 -4.22 0.31 3.51
N LEU A 65 -5.15 0.55 4.43
CA LEU A 65 -5.55 -0.43 5.46
C LEU A 65 -6.16 -1.69 4.82
N ASP A 66 -7.09 -1.52 3.87
CA ASP A 66 -7.80 -2.63 3.24
C ASP A 66 -6.88 -3.59 2.49
N LEU A 67 -5.78 -3.05 1.90
CA LEU A 67 -4.82 -3.84 1.14
C LEU A 67 -3.80 -4.59 2.01
N ASP A 68 -3.63 -4.25 3.28
CA ASP A 68 -2.69 -4.98 4.13
C ASP A 68 -3.09 -6.46 4.30
N GLU A 69 -4.38 -6.78 4.25
CA GLU A 69 -4.85 -8.18 4.21
C GLU A 69 -4.35 -8.94 2.96
N LEU A 70 -4.35 -8.27 1.80
CA LEU A 70 -3.79 -8.85 0.57
C LEU A 70 -2.28 -9.08 0.70
N HIS A 71 -1.55 -8.12 1.27
CA HIS A 71 -0.10 -8.21 1.45
C HIS A 71 0.28 -9.34 2.40
N GLU A 72 -0.41 -9.45 3.53
CA GLU A 72 -0.28 -10.57 4.49
C GLU A 72 -0.55 -11.92 3.81
N GLY A 73 -1.64 -11.99 3.06
CA GLY A 73 -2.01 -13.20 2.35
C GLY A 73 -0.99 -13.61 1.29
N ARG A 74 -0.37 -12.67 0.59
CA ARG A 74 0.71 -12.97 -0.37
C ARG A 74 1.96 -13.53 0.32
N LEU A 75 2.30 -13.07 1.53
CA LEU A 75 3.37 -13.73 2.31
C LEU A 75 3.03 -15.18 2.62
N GLU A 76 1.75 -15.49 2.89
CA GLU A 76 1.32 -16.87 3.07
C GLU A 76 1.43 -17.68 1.78
N ASP A 77 1.11 -17.07 0.63
CA ASP A 77 1.25 -17.73 -0.68
C ASP A 77 2.71 -18.13 -0.91
N TYR A 78 3.69 -17.24 -0.62
CA TYR A 78 5.12 -17.56 -0.69
C TYR A 78 5.51 -18.66 0.30
N ALA A 79 5.11 -18.57 1.56
CA ALA A 79 5.42 -19.56 2.59
C ALA A 79 4.90 -20.97 2.24
N ARG A 80 3.80 -21.04 1.47
CA ARG A 80 3.21 -22.28 0.98
C ARG A 80 3.82 -22.76 -0.36
N GLY A 81 4.75 -22.01 -0.94
CA GLY A 81 5.35 -22.32 -2.22
C GLY A 81 4.39 -22.27 -3.40
N LEU A 82 3.37 -21.41 -3.37
CA LEU A 82 2.41 -21.30 -4.47
C LEU A 82 3.10 -20.70 -5.70
N GLU A 83 2.83 -21.24 -6.86
CA GLU A 83 3.39 -20.76 -8.13
C GLU A 83 2.83 -19.39 -8.54
N VAL A 84 1.58 -19.09 -8.15
CA VAL A 84 0.88 -17.86 -8.49
C VAL A 84 0.35 -17.21 -7.20
N LEU A 85 0.64 -15.91 -7.04
CA LEU A 85 0.12 -15.13 -5.92
C LEU A 85 -1.39 -14.87 -6.07
N ARG A 86 -2.08 -14.75 -4.94
CA ARG A 86 -3.48 -14.31 -4.93
C ARG A 86 -3.65 -12.97 -5.65
N ALA A 87 -4.72 -12.87 -6.44
CA ALA A 87 -5.04 -11.66 -7.19
C ALA A 87 -5.60 -10.55 -6.27
N ALA A 88 -5.29 -9.30 -6.61
CA ALA A 88 -5.99 -8.16 -6.04
C ALA A 88 -7.38 -7.99 -6.70
N ASP A 89 -8.36 -7.51 -5.94
CA ASP A 89 -9.62 -7.03 -6.52
C ASP A 89 -9.40 -5.67 -7.19
N MET A 90 -9.28 -5.68 -8.51
CA MET A 90 -9.04 -4.46 -9.30
C MET A 90 -10.23 -3.48 -9.31
N ARG A 91 -11.38 -3.88 -8.75
CA ARG A 91 -12.53 -2.99 -8.57
C ARG A 91 -12.49 -2.28 -7.21
N ASN A 92 -11.56 -2.65 -6.33
CA ASN A 92 -11.42 -2.11 -4.97
C ASN A 92 -12.73 -2.15 -4.16
N ARG A 93 -13.55 -3.20 -4.34
CA ARG A 93 -14.87 -3.32 -3.71
C ARG A 93 -14.81 -3.17 -2.20
N LYS A 94 -13.80 -3.74 -1.56
CA LYS A 94 -13.60 -3.61 -0.10
C LYS A 94 -13.54 -2.13 0.32
N THR A 95 -12.76 -1.32 -0.38
CA THR A 95 -12.64 0.13 -0.10
C THR A 95 -13.90 0.90 -0.44
N GLU A 96 -14.53 0.60 -1.60
CA GLU A 96 -15.75 1.27 -2.03
C GLU A 96 -16.94 1.00 -1.08
N GLU A 97 -17.02 -0.22 -0.50
CA GLU A 97 -18.10 -0.65 0.38
C GLU A 97 -17.83 -0.34 1.86
N ALA A 98 -16.58 -0.08 2.25
CA ALA A 98 -16.19 0.11 3.66
C ALA A 98 -16.78 1.38 4.31
N GLY A 99 -17.19 2.37 3.50
CA GLY A 99 -17.75 3.61 4.04
C GLY A 99 -16.75 4.43 4.85
N HIS A 100 -15.47 4.45 4.45
CA HIS A 100 -14.38 5.09 5.19
C HIS A 100 -14.68 6.55 5.56
N ASN A 101 -15.40 7.30 4.72
CA ASN A 101 -15.76 8.70 5.03
C ASN A 101 -16.76 8.85 6.21
N ALA A 102 -17.41 7.78 6.62
CA ALA A 102 -18.29 7.77 7.82
C ALA A 102 -17.54 7.32 9.09
N ALA A 103 -16.33 6.78 8.96
CA ALA A 103 -15.50 6.34 10.08
C ALA A 103 -14.70 7.51 10.68
N ARG A 104 -14.10 7.31 11.84
CA ARG A 104 -13.16 8.26 12.43
C ARG A 104 -11.77 8.05 11.85
N LEU A 105 -11.16 9.08 11.28
CA LEU A 105 -9.81 8.98 10.71
C LEU A 105 -8.80 8.34 11.69
N GLY A 106 -8.84 8.73 12.97
CA GLY A 106 -7.93 8.18 13.98
C GLY A 106 -8.04 6.66 14.14
N GLU A 107 -9.22 6.09 13.95
CA GLU A 107 -9.44 4.63 13.99
C GLU A 107 -8.84 3.95 12.76
N ILE A 108 -9.00 4.54 11.57
CA ILE A 108 -8.39 4.05 10.32
C ILE A 108 -6.86 4.07 10.43
N LEU A 109 -6.29 5.19 10.90
CA LEU A 109 -4.84 5.35 11.05
C LEU A 109 -4.25 4.36 12.07
N ALA A 110 -4.91 4.18 13.22
CA ALA A 110 -4.48 3.21 14.23
C ALA A 110 -4.52 1.77 13.69
N ALA A 111 -5.63 1.38 13.05
CA ALA A 111 -5.78 0.06 12.46
C ALA A 111 -4.74 -0.19 11.36
N PHE A 112 -4.49 0.81 10.50
CA PHE A 112 -3.47 0.72 9.45
C PHE A 112 -2.07 0.58 10.04
N ARG A 113 -1.73 1.37 11.06
CA ARG A 113 -0.45 1.26 11.75
C ARG A 113 -0.25 -0.14 12.32
N ASP A 114 -1.25 -0.69 13.00
CA ASP A 114 -1.17 -2.02 13.60
C ASP A 114 -1.03 -3.12 12.54
N ALA A 115 -1.80 -3.07 11.46
CA ALA A 115 -1.72 -4.02 10.35
C ALA A 115 -0.34 -3.94 9.68
N ARG A 116 0.13 -2.74 9.31
CA ARG A 116 1.42 -2.53 8.67
C ARG A 116 2.60 -2.99 9.56
N LEU A 117 2.57 -2.73 10.85
CA LEU A 117 3.64 -3.18 11.76
C LEU A 117 3.63 -4.70 11.94
N ARG A 118 2.47 -5.37 11.87
CA ARG A 118 2.44 -6.85 11.81
C ARG A 118 3.09 -7.37 10.53
N PHE A 119 2.73 -6.81 9.38
CA PHE A 119 3.32 -7.14 8.09
C PHE A 119 4.84 -6.94 8.08
N VAL A 120 5.31 -5.81 8.56
CA VAL A 120 6.75 -5.48 8.68
C VAL A 120 7.48 -6.51 9.56
N ARG A 121 6.96 -6.86 10.73
CA ARG A 121 7.57 -7.89 11.59
C ARG A 121 7.70 -9.25 10.89
N ARG A 122 6.72 -9.62 10.08
CA ARG A 122 6.79 -10.85 9.29
C ARG A 122 7.89 -10.77 8.22
N LEU A 123 8.02 -9.64 7.54
CA LEU A 123 9.10 -9.42 6.56
C LEU A 123 10.48 -9.50 7.23
N GLU A 124 10.65 -8.89 8.39
CA GLU A 124 11.93 -8.90 9.13
C GLU A 124 12.35 -10.29 9.64
N ALA A 125 11.39 -11.17 9.84
CA ALA A 125 11.65 -12.54 10.30
C ALA A 125 12.13 -13.48 9.17
N LEU A 126 12.09 -13.02 7.90
CA LEU A 126 12.45 -13.87 6.75
C LEU A 126 13.96 -14.02 6.60
N THR A 127 14.37 -15.22 6.21
CA THR A 127 15.75 -15.53 5.79
C THR A 127 16.03 -14.97 4.40
N ALA A 128 17.30 -14.86 4.03
CA ALA A 128 17.71 -14.41 2.68
C ALA A 128 17.16 -15.32 1.56
N GLU A 129 16.99 -16.62 1.84
CA GLU A 129 16.38 -17.58 0.92
C GLU A 129 14.92 -17.28 0.71
N GLU A 130 14.16 -17.09 1.80
CA GLU A 130 12.73 -16.74 1.75
C GLU A 130 12.48 -15.39 1.07
N VAL A 131 13.33 -14.38 1.32
CA VAL A 131 13.27 -13.08 0.64
C VAL A 131 13.44 -13.22 -0.88
N SER A 132 14.21 -14.25 -1.31
CA SER A 132 14.46 -14.56 -2.72
C SER A 132 13.43 -15.50 -3.34
N ALA A 133 12.57 -16.14 -2.54
CA ALA A 133 11.50 -16.99 -3.04
C ALA A 133 10.58 -16.23 -3.98
N SER A 134 10.18 -16.84 -5.10
CA SER A 134 9.47 -16.14 -6.17
C SER A 134 8.20 -16.86 -6.62
N ALA A 135 7.16 -16.08 -6.93
CA ALA A 135 5.91 -16.54 -7.50
C ALA A 135 5.46 -15.62 -8.66
N LEU A 136 4.54 -16.05 -9.49
CA LEU A 136 3.99 -15.24 -10.57
C LEU A 136 2.98 -14.23 -10.02
N HIS A 137 3.17 -12.94 -10.33
CA HIS A 137 2.16 -11.92 -10.03
C HIS A 137 1.05 -11.94 -11.09
N PRO A 138 -0.22 -12.22 -10.74
CA PRO A 138 -1.27 -12.54 -11.72
C PRO A 138 -1.59 -11.40 -12.68
N ARG A 139 -1.54 -10.14 -12.23
CA ARG A 139 -1.80 -8.97 -13.10
C ARG A 139 -0.62 -8.60 -13.98
N LEU A 140 0.59 -8.60 -13.41
CA LEU A 140 1.79 -8.15 -14.12
C LEU A 140 2.35 -9.22 -15.06
N GLN A 141 1.96 -10.49 -14.85
CA GLN A 141 2.52 -11.66 -15.57
C GLN A 141 4.05 -11.70 -15.50
N LYS A 142 4.61 -11.25 -14.38
CA LYS A 142 6.05 -11.25 -14.06
C LYS A 142 6.29 -12.08 -12.80
N ARG A 143 7.40 -12.81 -12.76
CA ARG A 143 7.86 -13.41 -11.51
C ARG A 143 8.29 -12.32 -10.56
N MET A 144 7.89 -12.46 -9.31
CA MET A 144 8.06 -11.48 -8.26
C MET A 144 8.62 -12.22 -7.04
N ARG A 145 9.79 -11.83 -6.57
CA ARG A 145 10.33 -12.32 -5.29
C ARG A 145 9.61 -11.63 -4.13
N VAL A 146 9.78 -12.14 -2.92
CA VAL A 146 9.27 -11.46 -1.71
C VAL A 146 9.81 -10.02 -1.63
N LEU A 147 11.11 -9.79 -1.91
CA LEU A 147 11.69 -8.46 -2.04
C LEU A 147 10.92 -7.59 -3.03
N ASP A 148 10.61 -8.12 -4.20
CA ASP A 148 9.94 -7.37 -5.26
C ASP A 148 8.49 -7.05 -4.89
N MET A 149 7.82 -7.97 -4.17
CA MET A 149 6.48 -7.75 -3.61
C MET A 149 6.51 -6.65 -2.55
N ALA A 150 7.47 -6.67 -1.64
CA ALA A 150 7.64 -5.62 -0.64
C ALA A 150 7.92 -4.25 -1.29
N TYR A 151 8.80 -4.22 -2.30
CA TYR A 151 9.08 -3.01 -3.09
C TYR A 151 7.82 -2.51 -3.82
N PHE A 152 7.09 -3.40 -4.48
CA PHE A 152 5.84 -3.07 -5.17
C PHE A 152 4.79 -2.49 -4.21
N THR A 153 4.70 -3.05 -3.00
CA THR A 153 3.82 -2.53 -1.93
C THR A 153 4.26 -1.13 -1.50
N ALA A 154 5.56 -0.88 -1.30
CA ALA A 154 6.08 0.43 -0.93
C ALA A 154 5.84 1.48 -2.03
N GLU A 155 5.95 1.10 -3.30
CA GLU A 155 5.63 1.97 -4.45
C GLU A 155 4.12 2.29 -4.52
N HIS A 156 3.26 1.32 -4.15
CA HIS A 156 1.82 1.53 -4.06
C HIS A 156 1.46 2.50 -2.92
N ASP A 157 2.07 2.33 -1.76
CA ASP A 157 1.92 3.24 -0.64
C ASP A 157 2.26 4.69 -1.04
N ASP A 158 3.42 4.88 -1.66
CA ASP A 158 3.87 6.21 -2.09
C ASP A 158 2.94 6.81 -3.17
N HIS A 159 2.34 5.97 -4.02
CA HIS A 159 1.32 6.43 -4.97
C HIS A 159 0.12 7.05 -4.25
N HIS A 160 -0.35 6.43 -3.17
CA HIS A 160 -1.48 6.92 -2.36
C HIS A 160 -1.09 8.10 -1.48
N LEU A 161 0.12 8.12 -0.88
CA LEU A 161 0.64 9.28 -0.17
C LEU A 161 0.78 10.49 -1.09
N ALA A 162 1.20 10.29 -2.33
CA ALA A 162 1.25 11.36 -3.33
C ALA A 162 -0.15 11.87 -3.70
N ALA A 163 -1.16 10.98 -3.78
CA ALA A 163 -2.55 11.37 -3.97
C ALA A 163 -3.07 12.24 -2.82
N VAL A 164 -2.81 11.84 -1.57
CA VAL A 164 -3.15 12.64 -0.37
C VAL A 164 -2.48 14.00 -0.43
N SER A 165 -1.19 14.06 -0.79
CA SER A 165 -0.44 15.32 -0.92
C SER A 165 -0.99 16.23 -2.03
N GLU A 166 -1.50 15.67 -3.12
CA GLU A 166 -2.16 16.40 -4.20
C GLU A 166 -3.51 16.97 -3.75
N LEU A 167 -4.32 16.16 -3.05
CA LEU A 167 -5.63 16.58 -2.52
C LEU A 167 -5.46 17.71 -1.51
N ARG A 168 -4.49 17.60 -0.62
CA ARG A 168 -4.19 18.59 0.42
C ARG A 168 -3.78 19.97 -0.13
N ARG A 169 -3.21 20.01 -1.34
CA ARG A 169 -2.74 21.24 -1.99
C ARG A 169 -3.78 21.89 -2.91
N ARG A 170 -4.92 21.26 -3.14
CA ARG A 170 -5.98 21.85 -3.97
C ARG A 170 -6.64 22.97 -3.19
N PRO A 171 -6.66 24.21 -3.71
CA PRO A 171 -7.55 25.24 -3.17
C PRO A 171 -9.00 24.77 -3.35
N GLU A 172 -9.85 25.17 -2.42
CA GLU A 172 -11.30 24.99 -2.51
C GLU A 172 -11.88 25.57 -3.81
#